data_8a6896955121e751cb36351c4a751aaa
#
_entry.id   8a6896955121e751cb36351c4a751aaa
#
_cell.length_a   1.000
_cell.length_b   1.000
_cell.length_c   1.000
_cell.angle_alpha   90.00
_cell.angle_beta   90.00
_cell.angle_gamma   90.00
#
_symmetry.space_group_name_H-M   'P 1'
#
loop_
_entity.id
_entity.type
_entity.pdbx_description
1 polymer ?
#
loop_
_entity_poly.entity_id
_entity_poly.type
_entity_poly.pdbx_seq_one_letter_code
_entity_poly.pdbx_strand_id
1 'polypeptide(L)'
;MDEITATFSLPLTNSIGLHARPSVKLTKLAKTFAAHIEIALTANGPWVDAKSIVKVMAVKAAKGATLHIRARGLDARAALTALTELISHGFHDDELNHGEGSHGRAHG
;
A
#
# COMPACT_ATOMS: atom_id res chain seq x y z
N MET A 1 19.60 -16.32 7.85
CA MET A 1 19.59 -15.83 7.92
C MET A 1 19.39 -15.23 7.36
N ASP A 2 19.33 -14.95 7.28
CA ASP A 2 19.41 -14.18 6.58
C ASP A 2 18.36 -13.55 5.83
N GLU A 3 17.11 -13.55 6.28
CA GLU A 3 16.06 -12.77 5.70
C GLU A 3 16.28 -11.30 5.98
N ILE A 4 16.09 -10.50 4.94
CA ILE A 4 16.12 -9.05 5.09
C ILE A 4 14.76 -8.63 5.63
N THR A 5 14.79 -7.81 6.68
CA THR A 5 13.56 -7.23 7.22
C THR A 5 13.65 -5.72 7.09
N ALA A 6 12.62 -5.11 6.55
CA ALA A 6 12.56 -3.66 6.39
C ALA A 6 11.21 -3.17 6.88
N THR A 7 11.22 -2.00 7.50
CA THR A 7 10.00 -1.42 8.07
C THR A 7 9.94 0.06 7.71
N PHE A 8 8.75 0.54 7.42
CA PHE A 8 8.55 1.94 7.13
C PHE A 8 7.15 2.36 7.55
N SER A 9 7.00 3.64 7.85
CA SER A 9 5.71 4.19 8.27
C SER A 9 5.45 5.48 7.53
N LEU A 10 4.22 5.68 7.08
CA LEU A 10 3.88 6.90 6.37
C LEU A 10 2.38 7.15 6.47
N PRO A 11 1.97 8.44 6.33
CA PRO A 11 0.54 8.74 6.39
C PRO A 11 -0.17 8.37 5.10
N LEU A 12 -1.43 8.04 5.22
CA LEU A 12 -2.29 7.85 4.06
C LEU A 12 -2.76 9.23 3.58
N THR A 13 -2.40 9.58 2.36
CA THR A 13 -2.69 10.90 1.82
C THR A 13 -3.77 10.92 0.76
N ASN A 14 -4.22 9.76 0.31
CA ASN A 14 -5.32 9.71 -0.65
C ASN A 14 -6.61 10.16 0.03
N SER A 15 -7.59 10.57 -0.77
CA SER A 15 -8.75 11.28 -0.24
C SER A 15 -9.63 10.45 0.68
N ILE A 16 -9.62 9.14 0.57
CA ILE A 16 -10.58 8.33 1.32
C ILE A 16 -9.97 7.18 2.12
N GLY A 17 -8.63 7.05 2.13
CA GLY A 17 -8.00 6.01 2.93
C GLY A 17 -8.01 4.66 2.23
N LEU A 18 -7.85 3.60 3.03
CA LEU A 18 -7.78 2.23 2.52
C LEU A 18 -9.18 1.62 2.43
N HIS A 19 -9.81 1.75 1.28
CA HIS A 19 -11.02 0.99 1.03
C HIS A 19 -10.84 0.27 -0.30
N ALA A 20 -11.90 -0.04 -1.03
CA ALA A 20 -11.81 -1.06 -2.09
C ALA A 20 -10.71 -0.80 -3.12
N ARG A 21 -10.71 0.38 -3.76
CA ARG A 21 -9.76 0.61 -4.85
C ARG A 21 -8.30 0.69 -4.38
N PRO A 22 -7.97 1.50 -3.36
CA PRO A 22 -6.59 1.51 -2.87
C PRO A 22 -6.15 0.15 -2.34
N SER A 23 -7.05 -0.59 -1.70
CA SER A 23 -6.71 -1.91 -1.17
C SER A 23 -6.37 -2.89 -2.29
N VAL A 24 -7.11 -2.84 -3.40
CA VAL A 24 -6.81 -3.69 -4.55
C VAL A 24 -5.43 -3.34 -5.11
N LYS A 25 -5.14 -2.05 -5.25
CA LYS A 25 -3.84 -1.63 -5.76
C LYS A 25 -2.71 -2.09 -4.86
N LEU A 26 -2.90 -1.94 -3.55
CA LEU A 26 -1.89 -2.36 -2.58
C LEU A 26 -1.63 -3.85 -2.66
N THR A 27 -2.69 -4.66 -2.65
CA THR A 27 -2.53 -6.10 -2.65
C THR A 27 -1.95 -6.61 -3.95
N LYS A 28 -2.35 -6.03 -5.08
CA LYS A 28 -1.79 -6.44 -6.37
C LYS A 28 -0.30 -6.18 -6.43
N LEU A 29 0.13 -5.00 -5.96
CA LEU A 29 1.55 -4.70 -5.96
C LEU A 29 2.30 -5.60 -4.99
N ALA A 30 1.76 -5.82 -3.79
CA ALA A 30 2.40 -6.68 -2.81
C ALA A 30 2.60 -8.10 -3.35
N LYS A 31 1.64 -8.59 -4.13
CA LYS A 31 1.73 -9.94 -4.68
C LYS A 31 2.84 -10.10 -5.71
N THR A 32 3.37 -9.01 -6.25
CA THR A 32 4.46 -9.11 -7.22
C THR A 32 5.81 -9.40 -6.58
N PHE A 33 5.88 -9.35 -5.25
CA PHE A 33 7.12 -9.61 -4.52
C PHE A 33 7.05 -10.93 -3.78
N ALA A 34 8.20 -11.60 -3.67
CA ALA A 34 8.27 -12.85 -2.92
C ALA A 34 8.26 -12.60 -1.41
N ALA A 35 8.69 -11.43 -0.97
CA ALA A 35 8.78 -11.11 0.44
C ALA A 35 7.43 -11.26 1.12
N HIS A 36 7.48 -11.60 2.41
CA HIS A 36 6.32 -11.57 3.27
C HIS A 36 6.08 -10.11 3.67
N ILE A 37 4.89 -9.59 3.38
CA ILE A 37 4.59 -8.18 3.58
C ILE A 37 3.37 -8.04 4.46
N GLU A 38 3.48 -7.18 5.49
CA GLU A 38 2.40 -6.96 6.44
C GLU A 38 2.21 -5.48 6.66
N ILE A 39 0.98 -5.11 7.01
CA ILE A 39 0.65 -3.72 7.35
C ILE A 39 -0.05 -3.68 8.70
N ALA A 40 0.02 -2.51 9.34
CA ALA A 40 -0.64 -2.28 10.62
C ALA A 40 -0.90 -0.80 10.82
N LEU A 41 -1.83 -0.47 11.71
CA LEU A 41 -2.13 0.92 12.06
C LEU A 41 -1.28 1.42 13.21
N THR A 42 -0.65 0.53 13.96
CA THR A 42 0.29 0.92 15.02
C THR A 42 1.54 0.08 14.90
N ALA A 43 2.63 0.58 15.48
CA ALA A 43 3.89 -0.13 15.42
C ALA A 43 3.82 -1.51 16.08
N ASN A 44 2.89 -1.69 17.00
CA ASN A 44 2.72 -2.95 17.70
C ASN A 44 1.72 -3.88 17.04
N GLY A 45 1.12 -3.46 15.96
CA GLY A 45 0.14 -4.29 15.25
C GLY A 45 -1.27 -4.02 15.72
N PRO A 46 -2.20 -4.91 15.47
CA PRO A 46 -1.98 -6.19 14.81
C PRO A 46 -1.52 -6.04 13.36
N TRP A 47 -0.62 -6.91 12.96
CA TRP A 47 -0.09 -6.93 11.60
C TRP A 47 -0.91 -7.89 10.75
N VAL A 48 -1.28 -7.45 9.56
CA VAL A 48 -2.07 -8.30 8.65
C VAL A 48 -1.34 -8.47 7.32
N ASP A 49 -1.62 -9.57 6.66
CA ASP A 49 -0.99 -9.91 5.39
C ASP A 49 -1.41 -8.93 4.31
N ALA A 50 -0.45 -8.20 3.76
CA ALA A 50 -0.72 -7.20 2.74
C ALA A 50 -1.14 -7.82 1.40
N LYS A 51 -0.97 -9.13 1.23
CA LYS A 51 -1.36 -9.81 0.00
C LYS A 51 -2.81 -10.31 0.05
N SER A 52 -3.50 -10.10 1.17
CA SER A 52 -4.88 -10.51 1.32
C SER A 52 -5.80 -9.30 1.27
N ILE A 53 -6.61 -9.21 0.22
CA ILE A 53 -7.53 -8.08 0.05
C ILE A 53 -8.50 -8.00 1.22
N VAL A 54 -8.98 -9.13 1.70
CA VAL A 54 -9.93 -9.17 2.82
C VAL A 54 -9.30 -8.59 4.07
N LYS A 55 -8.06 -9.00 4.36
CA LYS A 55 -7.40 -8.54 5.58
C LYS A 55 -7.01 -7.07 5.48
N VAL A 56 -6.56 -6.63 4.31
CA VAL A 56 -6.20 -5.22 4.11
C VAL A 56 -7.43 -4.33 4.28
N MET A 57 -8.55 -4.72 3.68
CA MET A 57 -9.78 -3.94 3.82
C MET A 57 -10.29 -3.92 5.26
N ALA A 58 -10.08 -5.01 5.99
CA ALA A 58 -10.52 -5.08 7.38
C ALA A 58 -9.76 -4.12 8.29
N VAL A 59 -8.59 -3.64 7.88
CA VAL A 59 -7.84 -2.66 8.66
C VAL A 59 -8.60 -1.34 8.79
N LYS A 60 -9.33 -0.96 7.73
CA LYS A 60 -10.18 0.24 7.72
C LYS A 60 -9.40 1.51 8.04
N ALA A 61 -8.18 1.59 7.51
CA ALA A 61 -7.35 2.77 7.73
C ALA A 61 -7.94 3.98 7.02
N ALA A 62 -8.12 5.07 7.76
CA ALA A 62 -8.72 6.28 7.25
C ALA A 62 -7.66 7.23 6.71
N LYS A 63 -8.11 8.22 5.92
CA LYS A 63 -7.22 9.28 5.48
C LYS A 63 -6.53 9.91 6.68
N GLY A 64 -5.23 10.11 6.55
CA GLY A 64 -4.45 10.72 7.62
C GLY A 64 -3.90 9.74 8.63
N ALA A 65 -4.39 8.50 8.63
CA ALA A 65 -3.84 7.49 9.52
C ALA A 65 -2.42 7.16 9.09
N THR A 66 -1.57 6.85 10.06
CA THR A 66 -0.23 6.37 9.75
C THR A 66 -0.29 4.88 9.48
N LEU A 67 0.22 4.49 8.33
CA LEU A 67 0.28 3.08 7.97
C LEU A 67 1.69 2.58 8.18
N HIS A 68 1.82 1.49 8.92
CA HIS A 68 3.10 0.84 9.16
C HIS A 68 3.19 -0.36 8.23
N ILE A 69 4.35 -0.51 7.58
CA ILE A 69 4.58 -1.59 6.63
C ILE A 69 5.86 -2.29 7.02
N ARG A 70 5.84 -3.61 7.02
CA ARG A 70 7.08 -4.36 7.19
C ARG A 70 7.13 -5.46 6.14
N ALA A 71 8.35 -5.74 5.69
CA ALA A 71 8.58 -6.75 4.66
C ALA A 71 9.78 -7.59 5.07
N ARG A 72 9.72 -8.89 4.77
CA ARG A 72 10.75 -9.83 5.16
C ARG A 72 11.02 -10.77 4.00
N GLY A 73 12.29 -10.91 3.62
CA GLY A 73 12.69 -11.77 2.52
C GLY A 73 13.72 -11.08 1.65
N LEU A 74 14.15 -11.75 0.59
CA LEU A 74 15.23 -11.25 -0.25
C LEU A 74 14.88 -9.96 -0.96
N ASP A 75 13.64 -9.81 -1.42
CA ASP A 75 13.22 -8.60 -2.11
C ASP A 75 12.44 -7.65 -1.21
N ALA A 76 12.65 -7.75 0.11
CA ALA A 76 11.91 -6.95 1.08
C ALA A 76 12.09 -5.45 0.86
N ARG A 77 13.32 -5.01 0.58
CA ARG A 77 13.56 -3.58 0.40
C ARG A 77 12.91 -3.06 -0.87
N ALA A 78 12.99 -3.84 -1.95
CA ALA A 78 12.33 -3.45 -3.19
C ALA A 78 10.82 -3.37 -3.01
N ALA A 79 10.26 -4.33 -2.28
CA ALA A 79 8.84 -4.33 -1.99
C ALA A 79 8.44 -3.10 -1.20
N LEU A 80 9.21 -2.79 -0.16
CA LEU A 80 8.91 -1.65 0.69
C LEU A 80 8.97 -0.35 -0.09
N THR A 81 10.00 -0.19 -0.94
CA THR A 81 10.13 1.00 -1.77
C THR A 81 8.93 1.16 -2.70
N ALA A 82 8.53 0.09 -3.36
CA ALA A 82 7.41 0.14 -4.30
C ALA A 82 6.11 0.49 -3.59
N LEU A 83 5.85 -0.13 -2.44
CA LEU A 83 4.63 0.13 -1.70
C LEU A 83 4.61 1.53 -1.12
N THR A 84 5.76 2.00 -0.64
CA THR A 84 5.87 3.35 -0.12
C THR A 84 5.57 4.37 -1.21
N GLU A 85 6.08 4.14 -2.41
CA GLU A 85 5.79 5.05 -3.53
C GLU A 85 4.32 5.05 -3.89
N LEU A 86 3.70 3.88 -3.94
CA LEU A 86 2.28 3.79 -4.25
C LEU A 86 1.46 4.59 -3.25
N ILE A 87 1.75 4.42 -1.97
CA ILE A 87 0.99 5.08 -0.92
C ILE A 87 1.27 6.58 -0.90
N SER A 88 2.53 6.97 -1.07
CA SER A 88 2.88 8.40 -1.01
C SER A 88 2.32 9.18 -2.19
N HIS A 89 1.99 8.49 -3.28
CA HIS A 89 1.31 9.12 -4.42
C HIS A 89 -0.20 8.96 -4.34
N GLY A 90 -0.73 8.66 -3.16
CA GLY A 90 -2.17 8.56 -2.95
C GLY A 90 -2.82 7.45 -3.76
N PHE A 91 -2.08 6.37 -4.04
CA PHE A 91 -2.55 5.25 -4.87
C PHE A 91 -2.95 5.71 -6.27
N HIS A 92 -2.57 6.94 -6.64
CA HIS A 92 -2.93 7.55 -7.92
C HIS A 92 -4.43 7.75 -8.10
N ASP A 93 -5.19 7.66 -7.01
CA ASP A 93 -6.64 7.76 -7.09
C ASP A 93 -7.10 9.16 -7.44
N ASP A 94 -6.47 10.17 -6.85
CA ASP A 94 -6.89 11.54 -7.09
C ASP A 94 -6.66 11.95 -8.51
N GLU A 95 -5.63 11.43 -9.13
CA GLU A 95 -5.36 11.71 -10.53
C GLU A 95 -6.45 11.18 -11.43
N LEU A 96 -6.97 10.02 -11.09
CA LEU A 96 -8.00 9.41 -11.90
C LEU A 96 -9.29 10.18 -11.85
N ASN A 97 -9.52 10.90 -10.79
CA ASN A 97 -10.74 11.66 -10.64
C ASN A 97 -10.79 12.87 -11.54
N HIS A 98 -9.69 13.25 -12.10
CA HIS A 98 -9.69 14.35 -13.00
C HIS A 98 -10.12 13.96 -14.38
N GLY A 99 -10.09 13.00 -14.56
CA GLY A 99 -10.36 12.54 -15.63
C GLY A 99 -10.10 12.97 -16.70
N GLU A 100 -9.90 13.25 -16.59
CA GLU A 100 -9.76 13.11 -17.23
C GLU A 100 -9.76 12.86 -17.92
N GLY A 101 -9.60 13.06 -18.35
CA GLY A 101 -9.53 12.89 -18.80
C GLY A 101 -9.15 12.61 -19.50
N SER A 102 -8.79 13.11 -19.76
CA SER A 102 -8.36 12.94 -20.12
C SER A 102 -7.80 12.33 -20.63
N HIS A 103 -7.71 12.64 -20.96
CA HIS A 103 -7.12 12.06 -20.97
C HIS A 103 -6.85 11.40 -21.37
N GLY A 104 -7.01 11.59 -21.79
CA GLY A 104 -6.79 11.06 -21.67
C GLY A 104 -6.43 10.52 -22.13
N ARG A 105 -6.46 10.93 -22.55
CA ARG A 105 -6.10 10.54 -22.53
C ARG A 105 -5.70 9.81 -22.83
N ALA A 106 -5.73 10.29 -23.19
CA ALA A 106 -5.41 9.74 -22.94
C ALA A 106 -5.14 9.09 -23.03
N HIS A 107 -5.26 9.65 -23.58
CA HIS A 107 -5.16 9.15 -23.13
C HIS A 107 -5.33 8.80 -23.06
N GLY A 108 -5.60 9.18 -23.52
CA GLY A 108 -5.92 9.05 -22.97
C GLY A 108 -5.86 8.71 -22.76
#